data_7bb8e89be5acdd9c7ce996b4a54aceae
#
_entry.id   7bb8e89be5acdd9c7ce996b4a54aceae
#
_cell.length_a   1.000
_cell.length_b   1.000
_cell.length_c   1.000
_cell.angle_alpha   90.00
_cell.angle_beta   90.00
_cell.angle_gamma   90.00
#
_symmetry.space_group_name_H-M   'P 1'
#
loop_
_entity.id
_entity.type
_entity.pdbx_description
1 polymer ?
#
loop_
_entity_poly.entity_id
_entity_poly.type
_entity_poly.pdbx_seq_one_letter_code
_entity_poly.pdbx_strand_id
1 'polypeptide(L)'
;MKKLTIGHLYPDLLNLYGDRGNIQCFLEWRGMEAEVIPFLSGEKIDFSKLDIVLLGGGSDREQELVCGFLKDIKDDFKAYVEDGGVVLAVCGGYQLLGKYYKTNKKTIEGLSILDITTEWQPERLIRNIVLNSPLFEQPVVGFENHGGRTYIGDHTPFGKVFYGLGNTGKSGYEGVIYKNVIATYLHGPLLPKNPQVCDYLLEKALQRKYGEEVKLEPLKDETEKKANSYIADRYSDKKYVLRETVKRHT
;
A
#
# COMPACT_ATOMS: atom_id res chain seq x y z
N MET A 1 18.24 14.76 17.41
CA MET A 1 16.86 14.47 17.03
C MET A 1 16.87 13.25 16.12
N LYS A 2 15.95 12.27 16.27
CA LYS A 2 15.89 11.10 15.37
C LYS A 2 15.43 11.55 14.00
N LYS A 3 16.02 11.00 12.93
CA LYS A 3 15.72 11.38 11.55
C LYS A 3 15.45 10.13 10.72
N LEU A 4 14.39 10.15 9.88
CA LEU A 4 14.09 9.14 8.88
C LEU A 4 14.26 9.70 7.46
N THR A 5 14.73 8.85 6.56
CA THR A 5 14.84 9.13 5.13
C THR A 5 13.83 8.26 4.37
N ILE A 6 12.94 8.91 3.62
CA ILE A 6 11.84 8.27 2.91
C ILE A 6 12.10 8.36 1.42
N GLY A 7 12.29 7.23 0.77
CA GLY A 7 12.40 7.15 -0.70
C GLY A 7 11.03 7.11 -1.35
N HIS A 8 10.69 8.11 -2.17
CA HIS A 8 9.51 8.08 -3.01
C HIS A 8 9.91 7.66 -4.42
N LEU A 9 9.60 6.42 -4.79
CA LEU A 9 10.03 5.86 -6.06
C LEU A 9 9.11 6.26 -7.21
N TYR A 10 9.71 6.82 -8.25
CA TYR A 10 9.08 7.16 -9.53
C TYR A 10 7.78 7.99 -9.40
N PRO A 11 7.79 9.10 -8.61
CA PRO A 11 6.59 9.93 -8.45
C PRO A 11 6.17 10.65 -9.74
N ASP A 12 7.04 10.69 -10.73
CA ASP A 12 6.76 11.17 -12.09
C ASP A 12 5.86 10.21 -12.88
N LEU A 13 5.85 8.91 -12.55
CA LEU A 13 5.06 7.87 -13.20
C LEU A 13 4.04 7.21 -12.26
N LEU A 14 4.37 7.05 -10.99
CA LEU A 14 3.54 6.34 -10.00
C LEU A 14 3.00 7.28 -8.91
N ASN A 15 2.04 8.11 -9.27
CA ASN A 15 1.39 9.06 -8.35
C ASN A 15 -0.10 9.22 -8.64
N LEU A 16 -0.74 8.13 -9.04
CA LEU A 16 -2.17 8.12 -9.35
C LEU A 16 -2.99 8.15 -8.05
N TYR A 17 -4.14 8.82 -8.08
CA TYR A 17 -5.08 8.94 -6.94
C TYR A 17 -4.52 9.65 -5.69
N GLY A 18 -3.52 10.52 -5.85
CA GLY A 18 -3.05 11.39 -4.78
C GLY A 18 -2.10 10.71 -3.78
N ASP A 19 -1.29 9.76 -4.23
CA ASP A 19 -0.31 9.05 -3.38
C ASP A 19 0.66 9.99 -2.63
N ARG A 20 0.86 11.22 -3.14
CA ARG A 20 1.58 12.30 -2.42
C ARG A 20 0.97 12.63 -1.06
N GLY A 21 -0.32 12.38 -0.84
CA GLY A 21 -0.94 12.54 0.47
C GLY A 21 -0.38 11.58 1.51
N ASN A 22 0.10 10.39 1.10
CA ASN A 22 0.81 9.48 2.00
C ASN A 22 2.15 10.08 2.44
N ILE A 23 2.86 10.74 1.52
CA ILE A 23 4.12 11.43 1.82
C ILE A 23 3.91 12.54 2.86
N GLN A 24 2.84 13.32 2.75
CA GLN A 24 2.57 14.41 3.70
C GLN A 24 2.42 13.87 5.13
N CYS A 25 1.78 12.72 5.31
CA CYS A 25 1.65 12.10 6.63
C CYS A 25 2.98 11.74 7.28
N PHE A 26 3.97 11.31 6.48
CA PHE A 26 5.30 11.02 6.99
C PHE A 26 6.08 12.28 7.41
N LEU A 27 5.75 13.43 6.84
CA LEU A 27 6.43 14.71 7.15
C LEU A 27 5.88 15.39 8.41
N GLU A 28 4.74 14.96 8.91
CA GLU A 28 4.19 15.49 10.14
C GLU A 28 5.10 15.19 11.33
N TRP A 29 5.43 16.23 12.10
CA TRP A 29 6.37 16.10 13.21
C TRP A 29 5.79 15.27 14.36
N ARG A 30 6.53 14.27 14.81
CA ARG A 30 6.19 13.35 15.91
C ARG A 30 7.39 13.12 16.84
N GLY A 31 8.11 14.19 17.17
CA GLY A 31 9.35 14.11 17.94
C GLY A 31 10.56 13.64 17.12
N MET A 32 10.44 13.63 15.78
CA MET A 32 11.49 13.23 14.86
C MET A 32 11.51 14.13 13.62
N GLU A 33 12.58 14.06 12.85
CA GLU A 33 12.66 14.66 11.51
C GLU A 33 12.39 13.60 10.43
N ALA A 34 11.72 13.98 9.36
CA ALA A 34 11.57 13.15 8.16
C ALA A 34 12.04 13.93 6.94
N GLU A 35 12.82 13.27 6.09
CA GLU A 35 13.25 13.79 4.80
C GLU A 35 12.73 12.89 3.69
N VAL A 36 12.13 13.48 2.67
CA VAL A 36 11.64 12.75 1.50
C VAL A 36 12.56 12.99 0.31
N ILE A 37 13.06 11.91 -0.26
CA ILE A 37 13.88 11.92 -1.47
C ILE A 37 13.05 11.31 -2.61
N PRO A 38 12.61 12.12 -3.58
CA PRO A 38 12.00 11.59 -4.80
C PRO A 38 13.09 11.00 -5.70
N PHE A 39 12.88 9.78 -6.18
CA PHE A 39 13.72 9.15 -7.20
C PHE A 39 12.94 9.11 -8.50
N LEU A 40 13.36 9.90 -9.47
CA LEU A 40 12.74 9.95 -10.79
C LEU A 40 13.18 8.77 -11.66
N SER A 41 12.47 8.56 -12.76
CA SER A 41 12.78 7.50 -13.71
C SER A 41 14.24 7.56 -14.21
N GLY A 42 14.96 6.45 -14.05
CA GLY A 42 16.38 6.34 -14.46
C GLY A 42 17.40 6.81 -13.44
N GLU A 43 16.98 7.33 -12.29
CA GLU A 43 17.91 7.67 -11.20
C GLU A 43 18.36 6.42 -10.43
N LYS A 44 19.61 6.44 -9.96
CA LYS A 44 20.15 5.38 -9.10
C LYS A 44 19.61 5.51 -7.67
N ILE A 45 19.21 4.40 -7.10
CA ILE A 45 18.67 4.33 -5.75
C ILE A 45 19.64 3.59 -4.85
N ASP A 46 20.08 4.24 -3.79
CA ASP A 46 20.87 3.63 -2.73
C ASP A 46 19.95 3.28 -1.54
N PHE A 47 19.44 2.06 -1.55
CA PHE A 47 18.52 1.57 -0.50
C PHE A 47 19.13 1.55 0.89
N SER A 48 20.46 1.52 1.02
CA SER A 48 21.13 1.53 2.33
C SER A 48 20.90 2.84 3.11
N LYS A 49 20.53 3.91 2.40
CA LYS A 49 20.23 5.23 2.97
C LYS A 49 18.75 5.47 3.26
N LEU A 50 17.90 4.51 2.90
CA LEU A 50 16.45 4.64 3.03
C LEU A 50 15.92 3.88 4.23
N ASP A 51 15.05 4.53 4.97
CA ASP A 51 14.36 3.95 6.12
C ASP A 51 12.95 3.47 5.75
N ILE A 52 12.27 4.22 4.86
CA ILE A 52 10.96 3.86 4.30
C ILE A 52 11.00 4.03 2.78
N VAL A 53 10.35 3.14 2.06
CA VAL A 53 10.15 3.22 0.61
C VAL A 53 8.66 3.31 0.30
N LEU A 54 8.26 4.31 -0.48
CA LEU A 54 6.92 4.43 -1.05
C LEU A 54 6.96 4.16 -2.55
N LEU A 55 6.11 3.22 -3.00
CA LEU A 55 5.85 2.91 -4.40
C LEU A 55 4.35 3.10 -4.67
N GLY A 56 4.01 4.15 -5.40
CA GLY A 56 2.63 4.58 -5.65
C GLY A 56 1.91 3.79 -6.75
N GLY A 57 0.69 4.25 -7.07
CA GLY A 57 -0.12 3.69 -8.15
C GLY A 57 0.15 4.35 -9.49
N GLY A 58 -0.04 3.58 -10.57
CA GLY A 58 0.05 4.05 -11.96
C GLY A 58 -0.89 3.26 -12.86
N SER A 59 -1.17 3.80 -14.05
CA SER A 59 -1.88 3.05 -15.09
C SER A 59 -1.00 1.92 -15.65
N ASP A 60 -1.60 1.00 -16.42
CA ASP A 60 -0.86 -0.10 -17.05
C ASP A 60 0.32 0.40 -17.91
N ARG A 61 0.18 1.58 -18.53
CA ARG A 61 1.24 2.21 -19.33
C ARG A 61 2.40 2.70 -18.47
N GLU A 62 2.11 3.40 -17.37
CA GLU A 62 3.14 3.88 -16.45
C GLU A 62 3.84 2.68 -15.77
N GLN A 63 3.08 1.66 -15.37
CA GLN A 63 3.66 0.44 -14.79
C GLN A 63 4.63 -0.24 -15.76
N GLU A 64 4.29 -0.31 -17.05
CA GLU A 64 5.18 -0.86 -18.07
C GLU A 64 6.50 -0.08 -18.20
N LEU A 65 6.41 1.26 -18.21
CA LEU A 65 7.60 2.12 -18.28
C LEU A 65 8.49 1.91 -17.03
N VAL A 66 7.87 1.92 -15.86
CA VAL A 66 8.59 1.74 -14.58
C VAL A 66 9.22 0.36 -14.47
N CYS A 67 8.60 -0.68 -15.03
CA CYS A 67 9.14 -2.04 -14.99
C CYS A 67 10.56 -2.13 -15.56
N GLY A 68 10.88 -1.34 -16.60
CA GLY A 68 12.24 -1.24 -17.14
C GLY A 68 13.26 -0.77 -16.10
N PHE A 69 12.94 0.29 -15.37
CA PHE A 69 13.82 0.85 -14.32
C PHE A 69 13.86 -0.03 -13.07
N LEU A 70 12.74 -0.67 -12.72
CA LEU A 70 12.66 -1.57 -11.56
C LEU A 70 13.55 -2.80 -11.72
N LYS A 71 13.79 -3.29 -12.93
CA LYS A 71 14.68 -4.43 -13.17
C LYS A 71 16.12 -4.16 -12.72
N ASP A 72 16.58 -2.93 -12.91
CA ASP A 72 17.95 -2.53 -12.56
C ASP A 72 18.16 -2.46 -11.03
N ILE A 73 17.10 -2.26 -10.27
CA ILE A 73 17.15 -2.13 -8.81
C ILE A 73 16.58 -3.34 -8.07
N LYS A 74 16.15 -4.38 -8.79
CA LYS A 74 15.41 -5.53 -8.25
C LYS A 74 16.13 -6.21 -7.08
N ASP A 75 17.40 -6.54 -7.25
CA ASP A 75 18.16 -7.29 -6.25
C ASP A 75 18.44 -6.46 -5.01
N ASP A 76 18.77 -5.18 -5.18
CA ASP A 76 19.00 -4.24 -4.08
C ASP A 76 17.69 -3.97 -3.31
N PHE A 77 16.58 -3.81 -4.03
CA PHE A 77 15.27 -3.63 -3.38
C PHE A 77 14.82 -4.89 -2.65
N LYS A 78 15.06 -6.06 -3.23
CA LYS A 78 14.79 -7.33 -2.55
C LYS A 78 15.63 -7.47 -1.29
N ALA A 79 16.92 -7.19 -1.36
CA ALA A 79 17.82 -7.22 -0.21
C ALA A 79 17.34 -6.25 0.89
N TYR A 80 16.91 -5.03 0.53
CA TYR A 80 16.34 -4.06 1.47
C TYR A 80 15.10 -4.61 2.18
N VAL A 81 14.17 -5.24 1.46
CA VAL A 81 12.97 -5.85 2.04
C VAL A 81 13.34 -7.03 2.95
N GLU A 82 14.27 -7.88 2.50
CA GLU A 82 14.72 -9.04 3.28
C GLU A 82 15.43 -8.65 4.58
N ASP A 83 16.12 -7.51 4.60
CA ASP A 83 16.74 -6.89 5.79
C ASP A 83 15.74 -6.12 6.67
N GLY A 84 14.43 -6.26 6.42
CA GLY A 84 13.39 -5.62 7.21
C GLY A 84 13.12 -4.16 6.87
N GLY A 85 13.52 -3.72 5.68
CA GLY A 85 13.18 -2.40 5.15
C GLY A 85 11.67 -2.18 5.10
N VAL A 86 11.24 -0.96 5.44
CA VAL A 86 9.82 -0.61 5.49
C VAL A 86 9.34 -0.15 4.12
N VAL A 87 8.25 -0.76 3.63
CA VAL A 87 7.69 -0.45 2.31
C VAL A 87 6.19 -0.24 2.39
N LEU A 88 5.71 0.84 1.78
CA LEU A 88 4.31 1.01 1.42
C LEU A 88 4.18 0.97 -0.09
N ALA A 89 3.47 -0.04 -0.61
CA ALA A 89 3.21 -0.18 -2.04
C ALA A 89 1.71 -0.11 -2.33
N VAL A 90 1.30 0.82 -3.20
CA VAL A 90 -0.11 1.09 -3.46
C VAL A 90 -0.45 0.77 -4.91
N CYS A 91 -1.52 0.02 -5.13
CA CYS A 91 -2.14 -0.28 -6.43
C CYS A 91 -1.12 -0.83 -7.46
N GLY A 92 -0.67 0.00 -8.41
CA GLY A 92 0.37 -0.38 -9.38
C GLY A 92 1.66 -0.84 -8.71
N GLY A 93 2.10 -0.12 -7.66
CA GLY A 93 3.26 -0.52 -6.86
C GLY A 93 3.06 -1.88 -6.18
N TYR A 94 1.87 -2.17 -5.67
CA TYR A 94 1.52 -3.49 -5.13
C TYR A 94 1.69 -4.59 -6.19
N GLN A 95 1.15 -4.38 -7.39
CA GLN A 95 1.24 -5.33 -8.50
C GLN A 95 2.69 -5.58 -8.92
N LEU A 96 3.49 -4.52 -9.00
CA LEU A 96 4.90 -4.59 -9.42
C LEU A 96 5.82 -5.31 -8.42
N LEU A 97 5.47 -5.38 -7.13
CA LEU A 97 6.21 -6.20 -6.17
C LEU A 97 6.05 -7.71 -6.40
N GLY A 98 5.02 -8.13 -7.14
CA GLY A 98 4.73 -9.53 -7.45
C GLY A 98 5.60 -10.13 -8.55
N LYS A 99 5.29 -11.37 -8.91
CA LYS A 99 5.96 -12.09 -10.01
C LYS A 99 5.61 -11.48 -11.36
N TYR A 100 4.33 -11.21 -11.58
CA TYR A 100 3.84 -10.61 -12.82
C TYR A 100 2.47 -9.96 -12.64
N TYR A 101 2.17 -9.04 -13.53
CA TYR A 101 0.82 -8.53 -13.80
C TYR A 101 0.45 -8.85 -15.25
N LYS A 102 -0.51 -9.77 -15.43
CA LYS A 102 -1.07 -10.11 -16.73
C LYS A 102 -2.18 -9.13 -17.07
N THR A 103 -1.91 -8.19 -17.97
CA THR A 103 -2.89 -7.24 -18.50
C THR A 103 -3.73 -7.89 -19.59
N ASN A 104 -4.72 -7.19 -20.12
CA ASN A 104 -5.50 -7.65 -21.29
C ASN A 104 -4.70 -7.71 -22.61
N LYS A 105 -3.49 -7.12 -22.65
CA LYS A 105 -2.65 -7.04 -23.84
C LYS A 105 -1.37 -7.87 -23.74
N LYS A 106 -0.77 -7.90 -22.56
CA LYS A 106 0.53 -8.52 -22.32
C LYS A 106 0.75 -8.84 -20.85
N THR A 107 1.84 -9.53 -20.57
CA THR A 107 2.31 -9.77 -19.21
C THR A 107 3.44 -8.79 -18.90
N ILE A 108 3.31 -8.06 -17.82
CA ILE A 108 4.35 -7.20 -17.23
C ILE A 108 5.03 -8.04 -16.15
N GLU A 109 6.34 -8.26 -16.29
CA GLU A 109 7.13 -8.91 -15.23
C GLU A 109 7.29 -7.99 -14.05
N GLY A 110 7.02 -8.49 -12.84
CA GLY A 110 7.27 -7.76 -11.61
C GLY A 110 8.66 -8.03 -11.02
N LEU A 111 8.85 -7.48 -9.83
CA LEU A 111 10.11 -7.60 -9.07
C LEU A 111 10.30 -8.99 -8.42
N SER A 112 9.23 -9.78 -8.30
CA SER A 112 9.26 -11.06 -7.57
C SER A 112 9.80 -10.95 -6.15
N ILE A 113 9.54 -9.83 -5.48
CA ILE A 113 9.82 -9.63 -4.06
C ILE A 113 8.77 -10.37 -3.24
N LEU A 114 7.51 -10.29 -3.67
CA LEU A 114 6.39 -11.02 -3.09
C LEU A 114 5.99 -12.19 -4.00
N ASP A 115 5.65 -13.33 -3.39
CA ASP A 115 5.09 -14.47 -4.14
C ASP A 115 3.60 -14.25 -4.43
N ILE A 116 3.32 -13.22 -5.22
CA ILE A 116 1.98 -12.87 -5.65
C ILE A 116 1.92 -12.76 -7.17
N THR A 117 0.73 -12.93 -7.73
CA THR A 117 0.46 -12.75 -9.16
C THR A 117 -0.79 -11.91 -9.33
N THR A 118 -0.84 -11.11 -10.39
CA THR A 118 -2.01 -10.30 -10.70
C THR A 118 -2.50 -10.58 -12.12
N GLU A 119 -3.82 -10.74 -12.27
CA GLU A 119 -4.48 -10.93 -13.55
C GLU A 119 -5.55 -9.87 -13.77
N TRP A 120 -5.53 -9.24 -14.93
CA TRP A 120 -6.54 -8.26 -15.32
C TRP A 120 -7.90 -8.94 -15.58
N GLN A 121 -8.96 -8.24 -15.19
CA GLN A 121 -10.33 -8.62 -15.53
C GLN A 121 -11.09 -7.42 -16.10
N PRO A 122 -12.06 -7.62 -17.03
CA PRO A 122 -12.82 -6.52 -17.64
C PRO A 122 -13.59 -5.67 -16.65
N GLU A 123 -14.13 -6.29 -15.61
CA GLU A 123 -14.86 -5.60 -14.55
C GLU A 123 -13.88 -5.01 -13.55
N ARG A 124 -13.92 -3.68 -13.38
CA ARG A 124 -13.13 -3.01 -12.35
C ARG A 124 -13.79 -3.15 -10.99
N LEU A 125 -12.96 -3.35 -9.98
CA LEU A 125 -13.40 -3.28 -8.58
C LEU A 125 -13.28 -1.84 -8.12
N ILE A 126 -14.43 -1.16 -7.94
CA ILE A 126 -14.50 0.27 -7.57
C ILE A 126 -15.49 0.42 -6.43
N ARG A 127 -14.97 0.73 -5.23
CA ARG A 127 -15.82 0.85 -4.03
C ARG A 127 -15.04 1.47 -2.86
N ASN A 128 -15.76 2.02 -1.87
CA ASN A 128 -15.18 2.18 -0.54
C ASN A 128 -14.91 0.80 0.06
N ILE A 129 -13.87 0.70 0.88
CA ILE A 129 -13.49 -0.56 1.51
C ILE A 129 -13.17 -0.34 2.98
N VAL A 130 -13.56 -1.30 3.80
CA VAL A 130 -13.28 -1.35 5.24
C VAL A 130 -12.68 -2.71 5.56
N LEU A 131 -11.54 -2.71 6.22
CA LEU A 131 -10.78 -3.90 6.59
C LEU A 131 -10.64 -4.02 8.10
N ASN A 132 -10.62 -5.26 8.58
CA ASN A 132 -10.09 -5.63 9.87
C ASN A 132 -8.67 -6.18 9.65
N SER A 133 -7.67 -5.39 9.99
CA SER A 133 -6.26 -5.78 9.86
C SER A 133 -5.77 -6.47 11.14
N PRO A 134 -4.92 -7.50 11.06
CA PRO A 134 -4.32 -8.12 12.23
C PRO A 134 -3.32 -7.20 12.96
N LEU A 135 -2.95 -6.07 12.34
CA LEU A 135 -1.98 -5.11 12.90
C LEU A 135 -2.62 -4.05 13.79
N PHE A 136 -3.94 -3.83 13.68
CA PHE A 136 -4.61 -2.68 14.31
C PHE A 136 -5.94 -3.07 14.95
N GLU A 137 -6.27 -2.44 16.07
CA GLU A 137 -7.60 -2.56 16.67
C GLU A 137 -8.63 -1.75 15.89
N GLN A 138 -8.24 -0.57 15.38
CA GLN A 138 -9.10 0.27 14.57
C GLN A 138 -9.21 -0.30 13.15
N PRO A 139 -10.39 -0.21 12.51
CA PRO A 139 -10.55 -0.60 11.12
C PRO A 139 -9.70 0.27 10.20
N VAL A 140 -9.23 -0.34 9.12
CA VAL A 140 -8.56 0.37 8.03
C VAL A 140 -9.58 0.69 6.95
N VAL A 141 -9.67 1.95 6.55
CA VAL A 141 -10.64 2.41 5.56
C VAL A 141 -9.93 2.97 4.32
N GLY A 142 -10.54 2.80 3.16
CA GLY A 142 -9.99 3.30 1.92
C GLY A 142 -10.99 3.27 0.77
N PHE A 143 -10.46 3.46 -0.42
CA PHE A 143 -11.19 3.37 -1.67
C PHE A 143 -10.39 2.46 -2.62
N GLU A 144 -11.04 1.46 -3.17
CA GLU A 144 -10.45 0.56 -4.17
C GLU A 144 -10.90 0.94 -5.58
N ASN A 145 -9.97 0.95 -6.55
CA ASN A 145 -10.26 1.17 -7.96
C ASN A 145 -9.20 0.47 -8.82
N HIS A 146 -9.40 -0.82 -9.08
CA HIS A 146 -8.44 -1.60 -9.84
C HIS A 146 -9.11 -2.64 -10.77
N GLY A 147 -8.44 -2.95 -11.88
CA GLY A 147 -8.84 -4.02 -12.81
C GLY A 147 -8.14 -5.35 -12.54
N GLY A 148 -7.03 -5.34 -11.79
CA GLY A 148 -6.28 -6.53 -11.43
C GLY A 148 -6.99 -7.35 -10.35
N ARG A 149 -6.80 -8.67 -10.44
CA ARG A 149 -7.13 -9.63 -9.37
C ARG A 149 -5.82 -10.20 -8.87
N THR A 150 -5.48 -9.89 -7.61
CA THR A 150 -4.20 -10.31 -7.02
C THR A 150 -4.40 -11.54 -6.16
N TYR A 151 -3.64 -12.58 -6.48
CA TYR A 151 -3.58 -13.84 -5.76
C TYR A 151 -2.32 -13.84 -4.91
N ILE A 152 -2.49 -13.96 -3.60
CA ILE A 152 -1.43 -13.70 -2.61
C ILE A 152 -0.71 -14.95 -2.11
N GLY A 153 -1.06 -16.15 -2.63
CA GLY A 153 -0.47 -17.40 -2.17
C GLY A 153 -0.60 -17.58 -0.66
N ASP A 154 0.50 -17.92 -0.02
CA ASP A 154 0.57 -18.16 1.43
C ASP A 154 0.86 -16.89 2.26
N HIS A 155 0.90 -15.72 1.62
CA HIS A 155 1.14 -14.48 2.35
C HIS A 155 -0.03 -14.11 3.26
N THR A 156 0.29 -13.45 4.37
CA THR A 156 -0.69 -12.84 5.26
C THR A 156 -1.37 -11.66 4.56
N PRO A 157 -2.71 -11.63 4.44
CA PRO A 157 -3.40 -10.47 3.90
C PRO A 157 -3.23 -9.24 4.81
N PHE A 158 -3.23 -8.05 4.23
CA PHE A 158 -3.22 -6.81 5.01
C PHE A 158 -4.48 -6.69 5.88
N GLY A 159 -5.61 -7.17 5.39
CA GLY A 159 -6.79 -7.29 6.22
C GLY A 159 -7.89 -8.17 5.63
N LYS A 160 -8.79 -8.61 6.52
CA LYS A 160 -10.05 -9.23 6.13
C LYS A 160 -11.03 -8.14 5.73
N VAL A 161 -11.64 -8.29 4.56
CA VAL A 161 -12.63 -7.33 4.05
C VAL A 161 -13.90 -7.46 4.88
N PHE A 162 -14.27 -6.36 5.52
CA PHE A 162 -15.54 -6.21 6.19
C PHE A 162 -16.61 -5.66 5.25
N TYR A 163 -16.24 -4.64 4.48
CA TYR A 163 -17.00 -4.07 3.39
C TYR A 163 -16.06 -3.75 2.22
N GLY A 164 -16.44 -4.05 1.00
CA GLY A 164 -15.62 -3.86 -0.20
C GLY A 164 -15.44 -5.14 -0.98
N LEU A 165 -14.49 -5.15 -1.91
CA LEU A 165 -14.27 -6.24 -2.86
C LEU A 165 -12.89 -6.91 -2.68
N GLY A 166 -11.87 -6.13 -2.29
CA GLY A 166 -10.53 -6.62 -1.97
C GLY A 166 -9.75 -7.16 -3.16
N ASN A 167 -8.76 -8.00 -2.89
CA ASN A 167 -7.79 -8.47 -3.88
C ASN A 167 -8.40 -9.07 -5.15
N THR A 168 -9.50 -9.82 -5.03
CA THR A 168 -10.09 -10.55 -6.18
C THR A 168 -11.58 -10.29 -6.38
N GLY A 169 -12.23 -9.53 -5.49
CA GLY A 169 -13.69 -9.40 -5.45
C GLY A 169 -14.41 -10.56 -4.79
N LYS A 170 -13.69 -11.67 -4.52
CA LYS A 170 -14.27 -12.90 -3.95
C LYS A 170 -13.46 -13.51 -2.81
N SER A 171 -12.19 -13.11 -2.63
CA SER A 171 -11.29 -13.70 -1.62
C SER A 171 -11.70 -13.39 -0.18
N GLY A 172 -12.42 -12.29 0.05
CA GLY A 172 -12.70 -11.79 1.39
C GLY A 172 -11.50 -11.14 2.07
N TYR A 173 -10.40 -10.96 1.36
CA TYR A 173 -9.14 -10.37 1.84
C TYR A 173 -8.64 -9.28 0.92
N GLU A 174 -7.87 -8.36 1.48
CA GLU A 174 -7.24 -7.26 0.77
C GLU A 174 -5.77 -7.11 1.19
N GLY A 175 -4.92 -6.75 0.20
CA GLY A 175 -3.51 -6.46 0.38
C GLY A 175 -2.69 -7.65 0.83
N VAL A 176 -1.44 -7.34 1.20
CA VAL A 176 -0.44 -8.29 1.71
C VAL A 176 0.39 -7.60 2.79
N ILE A 177 0.74 -8.38 3.81
CA ILE A 177 1.81 -8.08 4.76
C ILE A 177 2.94 -9.08 4.52
N TYR A 178 4.15 -8.57 4.35
CA TYR A 178 5.35 -9.39 4.31
C TYR A 178 6.49 -8.64 5.02
N LYS A 179 6.98 -9.19 6.15
CA LYS A 179 7.93 -8.46 7.02
C LYS A 179 7.38 -7.05 7.36
N ASN A 180 8.09 -5.99 6.96
CA ASN A 180 7.66 -4.60 7.12
C ASN A 180 7.09 -3.99 5.82
N VAL A 181 6.66 -4.84 4.89
CA VAL A 181 5.96 -4.41 3.66
C VAL A 181 4.47 -4.43 3.90
N ILE A 182 3.79 -3.33 3.60
CA ILE A 182 2.35 -3.26 3.39
C ILE A 182 2.11 -2.95 1.92
N ALA A 183 1.46 -3.87 1.22
CA ALA A 183 1.08 -3.71 -0.17
C ALA A 183 -0.44 -3.83 -0.31
N THR A 184 -1.10 -2.87 -0.96
CA THR A 184 -2.55 -2.69 -0.88
C THR A 184 -3.15 -2.01 -2.10
N TYR A 185 -4.44 -2.26 -2.35
CA TYR A 185 -5.25 -1.51 -3.33
C TYR A 185 -5.94 -0.28 -2.72
N LEU A 186 -5.76 -0.01 -1.43
CA LEU A 186 -6.43 1.11 -0.78
C LEU A 186 -5.82 2.45 -1.21
N HIS A 187 -6.65 3.24 -1.85
CA HIS A 187 -6.34 4.57 -2.32
C HIS A 187 -7.00 5.67 -1.48
N GLY A 188 -6.72 6.89 -1.93
CA GLY A 188 -7.44 8.03 -1.63
C GLY A 188 -7.01 9.01 -0.57
N PRO A 189 -5.72 9.26 -0.33
CA PRO A 189 -4.59 8.39 0.01
C PRO A 189 -4.84 7.56 1.28
N LEU A 190 -4.06 6.49 1.50
CA LEU A 190 -4.26 5.55 2.62
C LEU A 190 -4.01 6.19 3.99
N LEU A 191 -2.83 6.80 4.15
CA LEU A 191 -2.32 7.19 5.47
C LEU A 191 -3.12 8.31 6.15
N PRO A 192 -3.57 9.37 5.45
CA PRO A 192 -4.41 10.41 6.07
C PRO A 192 -5.75 9.89 6.61
N LYS A 193 -6.25 8.79 6.08
CA LYS A 193 -7.49 8.14 6.54
C LYS A 193 -7.25 7.15 7.66
N ASN A 194 -6.00 6.76 7.87
CA ASN A 194 -5.61 5.70 8.78
C ASN A 194 -4.32 6.09 9.53
N PRO A 195 -4.38 7.03 10.47
CA PRO A 195 -3.19 7.50 11.21
C PRO A 195 -2.41 6.35 11.85
N GLN A 196 -3.11 5.31 12.34
CA GLN A 196 -2.50 4.12 12.94
C GLN A 196 -1.58 3.35 11.97
N VAL A 197 -1.87 3.38 10.66
CA VAL A 197 -1.02 2.75 9.64
C VAL A 197 0.24 3.57 9.42
N CYS A 198 0.12 4.91 9.42
CA CYS A 198 1.26 5.81 9.32
C CYS A 198 2.21 5.63 10.50
N ASP A 199 1.67 5.65 11.72
CA ASP A 199 2.45 5.50 12.95
C ASP A 199 3.16 4.14 12.98
N TYR A 200 2.48 3.06 12.60
CA TYR A 200 3.09 1.73 12.52
C TYR A 200 4.30 1.71 11.56
N LEU A 201 4.19 2.29 10.37
CA LEU A 201 5.30 2.32 9.41
C LEU A 201 6.48 3.15 9.94
N LEU A 202 6.22 4.28 10.58
CA LEU A 202 7.23 5.13 11.21
C LEU A 202 7.92 4.41 12.37
N GLU A 203 7.18 3.75 13.24
CA GLU A 203 7.72 2.98 14.37
C GLU A 203 8.61 1.83 13.89
N LYS A 204 8.18 1.08 12.86
CA LYS A 204 9.01 0.01 12.26
C LYS A 204 10.32 0.54 11.67
N ALA A 205 10.27 1.69 10.99
CA ALA A 205 11.47 2.33 10.45
C ALA A 205 12.41 2.82 11.56
N LEU A 206 11.88 3.43 12.60
CA LEU A 206 12.66 3.87 13.75
C LEU A 206 13.29 2.70 14.51
N GLN A 207 12.53 1.61 14.71
CA GLN A 207 13.03 0.40 15.35
C GLN A 207 14.18 -0.22 14.54
N ARG A 208 14.01 -0.34 13.20
CA ARG A 208 15.06 -0.87 12.32
C ARG A 208 16.33 0.00 12.36
N LYS A 209 16.18 1.31 12.31
CA LYS A 209 17.32 2.25 12.25
C LYS A 209 18.05 2.40 13.56
N TYR A 210 17.34 2.46 14.69
CA TYR A 210 17.91 2.81 15.99
C TYR A 210 17.96 1.65 16.97
N GLY A 211 17.39 0.48 16.61
CA GLY A 211 17.42 -0.73 17.45
C GLY A 211 16.59 -0.67 18.73
N GLU A 212 15.77 0.35 18.89
CA GLU A 212 14.98 0.62 20.09
C GLU A 212 13.48 0.69 19.77
N GLU A 213 12.65 0.33 20.74
CA GLU A 213 11.23 0.66 20.69
C GLU A 213 11.08 2.17 20.90
N VAL A 214 10.70 2.88 19.84
CA VAL A 214 10.51 4.32 19.85
C VAL A 214 9.03 4.62 19.85
N LYS A 215 8.57 5.36 20.87
CA LYS A 215 7.22 5.90 20.87
C LYS A 215 7.19 7.22 20.12
N LEU A 216 6.27 7.34 19.19
CA LEU A 216 6.00 8.59 18.49
C LEU A 216 5.26 9.56 19.41
N GLU A 217 5.53 10.85 19.28
CA GLU A 217 4.71 11.86 19.93
C GLU A 217 3.29 11.87 19.33
N PRO A 218 2.23 11.88 20.17
CA PRO A 218 0.87 11.86 19.67
C PRO A 218 0.55 13.13 18.88
N LEU A 219 -0.11 12.98 17.77
CA LEU A 219 -0.68 14.09 17.01
C LEU A 219 -2.09 14.43 17.50
N LYS A 220 -2.55 15.65 17.14
CA LYS A 220 -3.96 16.06 17.28
C LYS A 220 -4.77 15.52 16.11
N ASP A 221 -4.95 14.20 16.05
CA ASP A 221 -5.55 13.45 14.95
C ASP A 221 -7.01 13.00 15.22
N GLU A 222 -7.69 13.71 16.15
CA GLU A 222 -9.10 13.39 16.47
C GLU A 222 -10.03 13.55 15.27
N THR A 223 -9.72 14.47 14.35
CA THR A 223 -10.52 14.67 13.13
C THR A 223 -10.37 13.49 12.18
N GLU A 224 -9.14 13.03 11.97
CA GLU A 224 -8.80 11.88 11.14
C GLU A 224 -9.41 10.60 11.71
N LYS A 225 -9.31 10.38 13.02
CA LYS A 225 -9.92 9.26 13.73
C LYS A 225 -11.45 9.28 13.63
N LYS A 226 -12.07 10.44 13.79
CA LYS A 226 -13.53 10.60 13.59
C LYS A 226 -13.94 10.31 12.15
N ALA A 227 -13.17 10.78 11.16
CA ALA A 227 -13.44 10.50 9.75
C ALA A 227 -13.30 9.01 9.43
N ASN A 228 -12.27 8.33 9.98
CA ASN A 228 -12.09 6.89 9.87
C ASN A 228 -13.30 6.14 10.44
N SER A 229 -13.65 6.41 11.71
CA SER A 229 -14.79 5.78 12.39
C SER A 229 -16.11 6.03 11.66
N TYR A 230 -16.34 7.26 11.17
CA TYR A 230 -17.56 7.57 10.40
C TYR A 230 -17.70 6.68 9.16
N ILE A 231 -16.61 6.46 8.41
CA ILE A 231 -16.64 5.56 7.24
C ILE A 231 -16.85 4.11 7.68
N ALA A 232 -16.14 3.66 8.70
CA ALA A 232 -16.29 2.30 9.23
C ALA A 232 -17.73 2.03 9.70
N ASP A 233 -18.31 2.93 10.47
CA ASP A 233 -19.67 2.83 11.00
C ASP A 233 -20.73 2.85 9.90
N ARG A 234 -20.57 3.73 8.90
CA ARG A 234 -21.48 3.83 7.76
C ARG A 234 -21.64 2.51 7.00
N TYR A 235 -20.59 1.68 6.98
CA TYR A 235 -20.57 0.40 6.29
C TYR A 235 -20.65 -0.80 7.25
N SER A 236 -20.86 -0.57 8.54
CA SER A 236 -20.98 -1.63 9.56
C SER A 236 -22.28 -2.44 9.48
N ASP A 237 -23.36 -1.87 8.90
CA ASP A 237 -24.62 -2.58 8.73
C ASP A 237 -24.49 -3.73 7.71
N LYS A 238 -24.31 -4.93 8.23
CA LYS A 238 -24.05 -6.20 7.50
C LYS A 238 -25.05 -6.56 6.39
N LYS A 239 -26.14 -5.84 6.24
CA LYS A 239 -27.20 -6.14 5.26
C LYS A 239 -26.81 -5.85 3.81
N TYR A 240 -25.75 -5.09 3.55
CA TYR A 240 -25.37 -4.69 2.19
C TYR A 240 -24.41 -5.65 1.47
N VAL A 241 -23.64 -6.47 2.19
CA VAL A 241 -22.61 -7.35 1.59
C VAL A 241 -23.21 -8.50 0.79
N LEU A 242 -24.43 -8.92 1.06
CA LEU A 242 -25.06 -10.13 0.47
C LEU A 242 -26.13 -9.87 -0.60
N ARG A 243 -26.61 -8.64 -0.79
CA ARG A 243 -27.74 -8.36 -1.68
C ARG A 243 -27.39 -7.97 -3.10
N GLU A 244 -26.20 -7.47 -3.39
CA GLU A 244 -25.83 -7.04 -4.74
C GLU A 244 -25.29 -8.18 -5.65
N THR A 245 -24.87 -9.28 -5.07
CA THR A 245 -24.37 -10.44 -5.85
C THR A 245 -25.48 -11.29 -6.48
N VAL A 246 -26.74 -11.08 -6.10
CA VAL A 246 -27.87 -11.92 -6.53
C VAL A 246 -28.73 -11.27 -7.62
N LYS A 247 -28.55 -10.00 -7.95
CA LYS A 247 -29.48 -9.26 -8.85
C LYS A 247 -28.98 -9.03 -10.29
N ARG A 248 -27.98 -9.74 -10.78
CA ARG A 248 -27.54 -9.62 -12.19
C ARG A 248 -27.52 -10.92 -12.98
N HIS A 249 -28.37 -11.87 -12.64
CA HIS A 249 -28.66 -13.03 -13.50
C HIS A 249 -30.16 -13.27 -13.52
N THR A 250 -30.89 -12.41 -14.20
CA THR A 250 -32.16 -12.71 -14.91
C THR A 250 -32.22 -11.83 -16.15
#